data_62e3243f39f8cb8c56f644dbe1111796
#
_entry.id   62e3243f39f8cb8c56f644dbe1111796
#
_cell.length_a   1.000
_cell.length_b   1.000
_cell.length_c   1.000
_cell.angle_alpha   90.00
_cell.angle_beta   90.00
_cell.angle_gamma   90.00
#
_symmetry.space_group_name_H-M   'P 1'
#
loop_
_entity.id
_entity.type
_entity.pdbx_description
1 polymer ?
#
loop_
_entity_poly.entity_id
_entity_poly.type
_entity_poly.pdbx_seq_one_letter_code
_entity_poly.pdbx_strand_id
1 'polypeptide(L)'
;VEAEARVAGNDTLTLPEDIGAAIREIKAYLADGRLSQEQVDASVRRVLRTKYQLGLTSYEPLGEEGVRNDINRPEAEVLRRRLIRASLTLVRNGQQMVPFQSLDTLDMASLSIGASSPTVFQKRLGDYKKMMALQSSKDISGADSERLLRLLGRREVVVVSLHDMSQYARYDFGLNPSTIAFLKKLNEQTTVVLTIFGNPYSLKHFDSFDHVLVAYAEEEAIQDLAAQSLFG
;
A
#
# COMPACT_ATOMS: atom_id res chain seq x y z
N VAL A 1 -26.02 10.21 -13.74
CA VAL A 1 -24.61 9.75 -13.77
C VAL A 1 -24.47 8.56 -14.73
N GLU A 2 -25.27 7.50 -14.59
CA GLU A 2 -25.14 6.26 -15.38
C GLU A 2 -25.44 6.47 -16.88
N ALA A 3 -26.49 7.22 -17.21
CA ALA A 3 -26.80 7.54 -18.60
C ALA A 3 -25.74 8.45 -19.23
N GLU A 4 -25.21 9.41 -18.50
CA GLU A 4 -24.09 10.26 -18.95
C GLU A 4 -22.81 9.44 -19.19
N ALA A 5 -22.50 8.46 -18.31
CA ALA A 5 -21.40 7.54 -18.53
C ALA A 5 -21.57 6.71 -19.81
N ARG A 6 -22.81 6.32 -20.16
CA ARG A 6 -23.12 5.67 -21.44
C ARG A 6 -22.88 6.60 -22.63
N VAL A 7 -23.31 7.84 -22.56
CA VAL A 7 -23.07 8.85 -23.61
C VAL A 7 -21.58 9.10 -23.77
N ALA A 8 -20.81 9.10 -22.66
CA ALA A 8 -19.35 9.26 -22.65
C ALA A 8 -18.60 8.04 -23.23
N GLY A 9 -19.31 6.95 -23.60
CA GLY A 9 -18.71 5.80 -24.31
C GLY A 9 -18.39 4.59 -23.43
N ASN A 10 -18.82 4.54 -22.17
CA ASN A 10 -18.64 3.35 -21.35
C ASN A 10 -19.53 2.20 -21.85
N ASP A 11 -18.95 1.06 -22.13
CA ASP A 11 -19.67 -0.12 -22.66
C ASP A 11 -20.42 -0.89 -21.57
N THR A 12 -19.92 -0.85 -20.33
CA THR A 12 -20.48 -1.54 -19.18
C THR A 12 -20.50 -0.61 -17.98
N LEU A 13 -21.61 -0.61 -17.25
CA LEU A 13 -21.74 0.10 -15.98
C LEU A 13 -21.69 -0.92 -14.84
N THR A 14 -20.83 -0.68 -13.87
CA THR A 14 -20.65 -1.55 -12.72
C THR A 14 -21.07 -0.84 -11.45
N LEU A 15 -21.76 -1.54 -10.56
CA LEU A 15 -22.18 -1.07 -9.24
C LEU A 15 -23.02 0.24 -9.27
N PRO A 16 -24.06 0.36 -10.13
CA PRO A 16 -24.97 1.48 -10.00
C PRO A 16 -25.69 1.40 -8.65
N GLU A 17 -25.97 2.53 -8.04
CA GLU A 17 -26.67 2.61 -6.75
C GLU A 17 -28.09 2.04 -6.83
N ASP A 18 -28.82 2.33 -7.93
CA ASP A 18 -30.13 1.77 -8.27
C ASP A 18 -30.14 1.34 -9.74
N ILE A 19 -30.09 0.02 -9.96
CA ILE A 19 -30.14 -0.58 -11.32
C ILE A 19 -31.43 -0.20 -12.06
N GLY A 20 -32.57 -0.20 -11.35
CA GLY A 20 -33.87 0.15 -11.97
C GLY A 20 -33.92 1.61 -12.43
N ALA A 21 -33.39 2.52 -11.62
CA ALA A 21 -33.26 3.92 -11.98
C ALA A 21 -32.30 4.11 -13.17
N ALA A 22 -31.15 3.47 -13.16
CA ALA A 22 -30.21 3.52 -14.28
C ALA A 22 -30.81 3.07 -15.60
N ILE A 23 -31.56 1.96 -15.60
CA ILE A 23 -32.28 1.48 -16.81
C ILE A 23 -33.33 2.48 -17.28
N ARG A 24 -34.12 3.06 -16.38
CA ARG A 24 -35.14 4.08 -16.74
C ARG A 24 -34.50 5.31 -17.36
N GLU A 25 -33.40 5.77 -16.79
CA GLU A 25 -32.67 6.96 -17.26
C GLU A 25 -32.05 6.73 -18.65
N ILE A 26 -31.42 5.57 -18.89
CA ILE A 26 -30.87 5.19 -20.19
C ILE A 26 -32.00 5.11 -21.25
N LYS A 27 -33.17 4.55 -20.91
CA LYS A 27 -34.34 4.53 -21.81
C LYS A 27 -34.84 5.93 -22.13
N ALA A 28 -34.86 6.85 -21.17
CA ALA A 28 -35.19 8.24 -21.40
C ALA A 28 -34.21 8.92 -22.36
N TYR A 29 -32.89 8.70 -22.20
CA TYR A 29 -31.88 9.23 -23.11
C TYR A 29 -31.97 8.68 -24.54
N LEU A 30 -32.44 7.43 -24.71
CA LEU A 30 -32.75 6.87 -26.01
C LEU A 30 -34.00 7.55 -26.63
N ALA A 31 -35.04 7.80 -25.83
CA ALA A 31 -36.27 8.40 -26.29
C ALA A 31 -36.10 9.86 -26.70
N ASP A 32 -35.24 10.63 -26.04
CA ASP A 32 -34.99 12.03 -26.34
C ASP A 32 -33.79 12.27 -27.28
N GLY A 33 -33.16 11.19 -27.77
CA GLY A 33 -32.09 11.25 -28.78
C GLY A 33 -30.67 11.62 -28.23
N ARG A 34 -30.51 11.75 -26.92
CA ARG A 34 -29.20 11.97 -26.31
C ARG A 34 -28.27 10.74 -26.37
N LEU A 35 -28.85 9.55 -26.52
CA LEU A 35 -28.16 8.28 -26.77
C LEU A 35 -28.83 7.61 -27.96
N SER A 36 -28.06 7.10 -28.92
CA SER A 36 -28.64 6.38 -30.06
C SER A 36 -28.68 4.88 -29.82
N GLN A 37 -29.65 4.20 -30.47
CA GLN A 37 -29.71 2.73 -30.45
C GLN A 37 -28.43 2.11 -31.01
N GLU A 38 -27.84 2.73 -32.04
CA GLU A 38 -26.61 2.26 -32.66
C GLU A 38 -25.42 2.26 -31.67
N GLN A 39 -25.33 3.29 -30.82
CA GLN A 39 -24.32 3.34 -29.75
C GLN A 39 -24.51 2.22 -28.74
N VAL A 40 -25.75 1.95 -28.32
CA VAL A 40 -26.06 0.84 -27.42
C VAL A 40 -25.71 -0.50 -28.06
N ASP A 41 -26.11 -0.73 -29.30
CA ASP A 41 -25.84 -1.97 -30.03
C ASP A 41 -24.35 -2.19 -30.25
N ALA A 42 -23.59 -1.15 -30.54
CA ALA A 42 -22.13 -1.24 -30.67
C ALA A 42 -21.47 -1.68 -29.37
N SER A 43 -21.92 -1.15 -28.23
CA SER A 43 -21.42 -1.56 -26.92
C SER A 43 -21.78 -3.00 -26.59
N VAL A 44 -23.03 -3.41 -26.83
CA VAL A 44 -23.48 -4.79 -26.64
C VAL A 44 -22.63 -5.75 -27.49
N ARG A 45 -22.36 -5.41 -28.75
CA ARG A 45 -21.48 -6.23 -29.62
C ARG A 45 -20.07 -6.36 -29.06
N ARG A 46 -19.49 -5.28 -28.52
CA ARG A 46 -18.15 -5.34 -27.89
C ARG A 46 -18.16 -6.26 -26.68
N VAL A 47 -19.14 -6.12 -25.79
CA VAL A 47 -19.28 -6.98 -24.61
C VAL A 47 -19.47 -8.44 -24.99
N LEU A 48 -20.37 -8.72 -25.94
CA LEU A 48 -20.64 -10.09 -26.41
C LEU A 48 -19.41 -10.71 -27.10
N ARG A 49 -18.68 -9.91 -27.90
CA ARG A 49 -17.43 -10.35 -28.52
C ARG A 49 -16.37 -10.74 -27.48
N THR A 50 -16.22 -9.92 -26.43
CA THR A 50 -15.31 -10.22 -25.33
C THR A 50 -15.71 -11.50 -24.61
N LYS A 51 -17.00 -11.68 -24.30
CA LYS A 51 -17.51 -12.93 -23.72
C LYS A 51 -17.27 -14.14 -24.59
N TYR A 52 -17.43 -14.02 -25.89
CA TYR A 52 -17.15 -15.09 -26.86
C TYR A 52 -15.65 -15.42 -26.87
N GLN A 53 -14.76 -14.42 -26.92
CA GLN A 53 -13.32 -14.62 -26.90
C GLN A 53 -12.83 -15.28 -25.60
N LEU A 54 -13.51 -15.06 -24.48
CA LEU A 54 -13.25 -15.67 -23.20
C LEU A 54 -13.83 -17.11 -23.08
N GLY A 55 -14.48 -17.64 -24.14
CA GLY A 55 -15.02 -18.99 -24.14
C GLY A 55 -16.34 -19.15 -23.35
N LEU A 56 -17.01 -18.05 -22.96
CA LEU A 56 -18.23 -18.10 -22.14
C LEU A 56 -19.43 -18.72 -22.84
N THR A 57 -19.37 -18.94 -24.17
CA THR A 57 -20.39 -19.69 -24.93
C THR A 57 -20.36 -21.19 -24.66
N SER A 58 -19.23 -21.72 -24.19
CA SER A 58 -19.00 -23.11 -23.82
C SER A 58 -18.50 -23.20 -22.39
N TYR A 59 -19.12 -22.41 -21.49
CA TYR A 59 -18.72 -22.34 -20.10
C TYR A 59 -18.99 -23.68 -19.39
N GLU A 60 -17.94 -24.27 -18.86
CA GLU A 60 -18.01 -25.43 -17.96
C GLU A 60 -17.68 -24.94 -16.54
N PRO A 61 -18.53 -25.26 -15.55
CA PRO A 61 -18.22 -24.93 -14.16
C PRO A 61 -16.92 -25.61 -13.71
N LEU A 62 -16.07 -24.88 -13.01
CA LEU A 62 -14.87 -25.47 -12.40
C LEU A 62 -15.29 -26.47 -11.33
N GLY A 63 -14.64 -27.66 -11.33
CA GLY A 63 -14.76 -28.62 -10.23
C GLY A 63 -14.19 -28.01 -8.94
N GLU A 64 -14.81 -28.30 -7.80
CA GLU A 64 -14.34 -27.81 -6.51
C GLU A 64 -13.10 -28.57 -6.00
N GLU A 65 -12.90 -29.81 -6.49
CA GLU A 65 -11.80 -30.67 -6.10
C GLU A 65 -10.46 -30.09 -6.61
N GLY A 66 -9.50 -29.95 -5.70
CA GLY A 66 -8.16 -29.44 -6.04
C GLY A 66 -8.03 -27.92 -6.20
N VAL A 67 -9.13 -27.16 -6.29
CA VAL A 67 -9.11 -25.70 -6.54
C VAL A 67 -8.14 -24.95 -5.61
N ARG A 68 -8.12 -25.29 -4.32
CA ARG A 68 -7.22 -24.65 -3.35
C ARG A 68 -5.74 -24.85 -3.72
N ASN A 69 -5.36 -26.04 -4.16
CA ASN A 69 -4.00 -26.35 -4.55
C ASN A 69 -3.64 -25.70 -5.89
N ASP A 70 -4.61 -25.62 -6.81
CA ASP A 70 -4.42 -24.97 -8.12
C ASP A 70 -4.22 -23.47 -8.02
N ILE A 71 -4.87 -22.83 -7.05
CA ILE A 71 -4.72 -21.37 -6.80
C ILE A 71 -3.44 -21.09 -6.02
N ASN A 72 -3.10 -21.93 -5.02
CA ASN A 72 -1.96 -21.70 -4.13
C ASN A 72 -0.72 -22.50 -4.56
N ARG A 73 -0.32 -22.38 -5.81
CA ARG A 73 0.88 -23.04 -6.33
C ARG A 73 2.15 -22.45 -5.75
N PRO A 74 3.19 -23.23 -5.45
CA PRO A 74 4.47 -22.72 -5.01
C PRO A 74 5.08 -21.67 -5.95
N GLU A 75 4.91 -21.83 -7.26
CA GLU A 75 5.39 -20.91 -8.28
C GLU A 75 4.69 -19.54 -8.19
N ALA A 76 3.40 -19.51 -7.82
CA ALA A 76 2.65 -18.28 -7.60
C ALA A 76 3.21 -17.50 -6.40
N GLU A 77 3.60 -18.18 -5.31
CA GLU A 77 4.23 -17.53 -4.15
C GLU A 77 5.62 -17.01 -4.51
N VAL A 78 6.42 -17.73 -5.26
CA VAL A 78 7.71 -17.25 -5.76
C VAL A 78 7.53 -16.00 -6.62
N LEU A 79 6.55 -16.01 -7.54
CA LEU A 79 6.22 -14.85 -8.37
C LEU A 79 5.76 -13.69 -7.52
N ARG A 80 4.87 -13.90 -6.55
CA ARG A 80 4.39 -12.88 -5.60
C ARG A 80 5.56 -12.20 -4.88
N ARG A 81 6.49 -12.98 -4.31
CA ARG A 81 7.67 -12.42 -3.63
C ARG A 81 8.57 -11.63 -4.58
N ARG A 82 8.72 -12.07 -5.82
CA ARG A 82 9.47 -11.31 -6.85
C ARG A 82 8.79 -9.97 -7.19
N LEU A 83 7.47 -9.97 -7.34
CA LEU A 83 6.68 -8.76 -7.60
C LEU A 83 6.77 -7.79 -6.41
N ILE A 84 6.61 -8.28 -5.18
CA ILE A 84 6.78 -7.47 -3.97
C ILE A 84 8.17 -6.81 -3.96
N ARG A 85 9.24 -7.60 -4.15
CA ARG A 85 10.61 -7.06 -4.16
C ARG A 85 10.79 -5.99 -5.22
N ALA A 86 10.23 -6.19 -6.42
CA ALA A 86 10.31 -5.22 -7.50
C ALA A 86 9.46 -3.96 -7.27
N SER A 87 8.41 -4.04 -6.44
CA SER A 87 7.56 -2.90 -6.10
C SER A 87 8.14 -2.01 -5.00
N LEU A 88 8.98 -2.54 -4.10
CA LEU A 88 9.59 -1.74 -3.04
C LEU A 88 10.35 -0.56 -3.64
N THR A 89 10.03 0.65 -3.20
CA THR A 89 10.56 1.86 -3.80
C THR A 89 11.34 2.68 -2.79
N LEU A 90 12.65 2.72 -2.95
CA LEU A 90 13.53 3.61 -2.18
C LEU A 90 13.44 5.01 -2.82
N VAL A 91 12.54 5.84 -2.29
CA VAL A 91 12.20 7.16 -2.84
C VAL A 91 13.33 8.16 -2.64
N ARG A 92 13.99 8.11 -1.50
CA ARG A 92 15.15 8.93 -1.15
C ARG A 92 16.19 8.07 -0.44
N ASN A 93 17.46 8.29 -0.78
CA ASN A 93 18.58 7.58 -0.20
C ASN A 93 19.82 8.51 -0.17
N GLY A 94 19.79 9.47 0.75
CA GLY A 94 20.89 10.42 0.94
C GLY A 94 22.20 9.69 1.27
N GLN A 95 23.28 10.15 0.67
CA GLN A 95 24.62 9.57 0.84
C GLN A 95 24.70 8.04 0.62
N GLN A 96 23.71 7.45 -0.08
CA GLN A 96 23.62 6.02 -0.36
C GLN A 96 23.71 5.13 0.91
N MET A 97 23.04 5.56 1.99
CA MET A 97 23.05 4.84 3.27
C MET A 97 22.41 3.45 3.18
N VAL A 98 21.40 3.27 2.35
CA VAL A 98 20.76 1.98 2.09
C VAL A 98 21.34 1.41 0.79
N PRO A 99 21.76 0.13 0.75
CA PRO A 99 21.78 -0.84 1.85
C PRO A 99 22.81 -0.48 2.92
N PHE A 100 22.47 -0.80 4.18
CA PHE A 100 23.35 -0.53 5.32
C PHE A 100 24.69 -1.22 5.18
N GLN A 101 25.75 -0.46 5.40
CA GLN A 101 27.14 -0.97 5.43
C GLN A 101 27.66 -0.99 6.88
N SER A 102 28.71 -1.75 7.14
CA SER A 102 29.42 -1.73 8.43
C SER A 102 28.53 -1.98 9.65
N LEU A 103 27.66 -3.01 9.57
CA LEU A 103 26.65 -3.31 10.60
C LEU A 103 27.24 -3.49 12.01
N ASP A 104 28.51 -3.93 12.14
CA ASP A 104 29.12 -4.18 13.43
C ASP A 104 29.29 -2.91 14.27
N THR A 105 29.56 -1.79 13.64
CA THR A 105 29.84 -0.51 14.30
C THR A 105 28.66 0.41 14.42
N LEU A 106 27.64 0.28 13.54
CA LEU A 106 26.50 1.20 13.45
C LEU A 106 25.57 1.05 14.66
N ASP A 107 25.38 2.11 15.45
CA ASP A 107 24.43 2.11 16.59
C ASP A 107 23.00 2.36 16.10
N MET A 108 22.19 1.30 16.08
CA MET A 108 20.85 1.30 15.50
C MET A 108 19.77 1.01 16.52
N ALA A 109 18.58 1.57 16.25
CA ALA A 109 17.33 1.18 16.88
C ALA A 109 16.20 1.09 15.82
N SER A 110 15.10 0.44 16.18
CA SER A 110 13.89 0.43 15.36
C SER A 110 12.68 0.88 16.17
N LEU A 111 11.77 1.61 15.50
CA LEU A 111 10.48 2.05 16.05
C LEU A 111 9.38 1.69 15.07
N SER A 112 8.42 0.84 15.48
CA SER A 112 7.19 0.59 14.73
C SER A 112 6.04 1.41 15.30
N ILE A 113 5.48 2.30 14.50
CA ILE A 113 4.35 3.19 14.86
C ILE A 113 3.07 2.58 14.31
N GLY A 114 2.03 2.44 15.15
CA GLY A 114 0.78 1.76 14.80
C GLY A 114 0.81 0.26 15.08
N ALA A 115 1.82 -0.22 15.82
CA ALA A 115 1.94 -1.61 16.24
C ALA A 115 1.99 -1.73 17.77
N SER A 116 1.36 -2.76 18.32
CA SER A 116 1.35 -3.06 19.76
C SER A 116 2.36 -4.14 20.18
N SER A 117 2.96 -4.82 19.22
CA SER A 117 3.95 -5.88 19.42
C SER A 117 5.02 -5.85 18.32
N PRO A 118 6.16 -6.52 18.50
CA PRO A 118 7.21 -6.58 17.48
C PRO A 118 6.66 -7.09 16.14
N THR A 119 6.79 -6.27 15.11
CA THR A 119 6.30 -6.56 13.74
C THR A 119 7.20 -7.57 13.03
N VAL A 120 6.73 -8.16 11.93
CA VAL A 120 7.55 -9.01 11.07
C VAL A 120 8.76 -8.23 10.54
N PHE A 121 8.55 -6.96 10.21
CA PHE A 121 9.63 -6.04 9.81
C PHE A 121 10.73 -5.95 10.88
N GLN A 122 10.38 -5.66 12.13
CA GLN A 122 11.33 -5.56 13.23
C GLN A 122 12.06 -6.88 13.54
N LYS A 123 11.33 -8.01 13.49
CA LYS A 123 11.92 -9.33 13.67
C LYS A 123 13.00 -9.60 12.62
N ARG A 124 12.66 -9.31 11.34
CA ARG A 124 13.60 -9.46 10.23
C ARG A 124 14.80 -8.53 10.34
N LEU A 125 14.64 -7.26 10.76
CA LEU A 125 15.77 -6.36 11.05
C LEU A 125 16.69 -6.97 12.11
N GLY A 126 16.09 -7.57 13.16
CA GLY A 126 16.81 -8.22 14.24
C GLY A 126 17.63 -9.46 13.84
N ASP A 127 17.28 -10.11 12.71
CA ASP A 127 18.06 -11.22 12.15
C ASP A 127 19.40 -10.73 11.56
N TYR A 128 19.44 -9.52 11.01
CA TYR A 128 20.65 -8.92 10.46
C TYR A 128 21.51 -8.26 11.54
N LYS A 129 20.86 -7.52 12.46
CA LYS A 129 21.54 -6.83 13.54
C LYS A 129 20.68 -6.76 14.80
N LYS A 130 21.22 -7.18 15.93
CA LYS A 130 20.59 -6.98 17.23
C LYS A 130 20.51 -5.50 17.56
N MET A 131 19.30 -5.00 17.79
CA MET A 131 19.04 -3.60 18.09
C MET A 131 17.87 -3.44 19.05
N MET A 132 17.75 -2.27 19.67
CA MET A 132 16.56 -1.90 20.44
C MET A 132 15.36 -1.80 19.50
N ALA A 133 14.30 -2.54 19.80
CA ALA A 133 13.05 -2.52 19.02
C ALA A 133 11.91 -2.00 19.89
N LEU A 134 11.37 -0.85 19.53
CA LEU A 134 10.28 -0.18 20.24
C LEU A 134 9.01 -0.18 19.37
N GLN A 135 7.85 -0.18 20.04
CA GLN A 135 6.54 -0.04 19.41
C GLN A 135 5.82 1.16 20.04
N SER A 136 4.95 1.80 19.27
CA SER A 136 4.12 2.91 19.73
C SER A 136 2.77 2.90 19.02
N SER A 137 1.78 3.47 19.67
CA SER A 137 0.51 3.80 19.03
C SER A 137 0.71 4.85 17.92
N LYS A 138 -0.35 5.10 17.15
CA LYS A 138 -0.37 6.16 16.13
C LYS A 138 -0.48 7.58 16.69
N ASP A 139 -0.67 7.73 17.99
CA ASP A 139 -0.65 9.03 18.67
C ASP A 139 0.54 9.08 19.62
N ILE A 140 1.59 9.75 19.17
CA ILE A 140 2.81 9.98 19.97
C ILE A 140 2.81 11.44 20.42
N SER A 141 2.39 11.67 21.65
CA SER A 141 2.28 13.00 22.23
C SER A 141 2.82 13.08 23.66
N GLY A 142 3.04 14.28 24.17
CA GLY A 142 3.42 14.53 25.57
C GLY A 142 4.62 13.70 26.04
N ALA A 143 4.47 13.03 27.17
CA ALA A 143 5.52 12.26 27.83
C ALA A 143 6.08 11.11 26.98
N ASP A 144 5.23 10.48 26.14
CA ASP A 144 5.68 9.41 25.26
C ASP A 144 6.63 9.94 24.17
N SER A 145 6.31 11.09 23.58
CA SER A 145 7.20 11.77 22.62
C SER A 145 8.56 12.06 23.24
N GLU A 146 8.56 12.66 24.43
CA GLU A 146 9.81 12.98 25.14
C GLU A 146 10.62 11.74 25.49
N ARG A 147 9.94 10.68 25.95
CA ARG A 147 10.59 9.40 26.27
C ARG A 147 11.25 8.78 25.05
N LEU A 148 10.53 8.71 23.93
CA LEU A 148 11.03 8.14 22.68
C LEU A 148 12.19 8.97 22.11
N LEU A 149 12.09 10.30 22.13
CA LEU A 149 13.18 11.18 21.69
C LEU A 149 14.45 10.98 22.54
N ARG A 150 14.34 10.85 23.86
CA ARG A 150 15.50 10.56 24.73
C ARG A 150 16.16 9.21 24.45
N LEU A 151 15.37 8.19 24.10
CA LEU A 151 15.87 6.83 23.84
C LEU A 151 16.47 6.69 22.44
N LEU A 152 15.83 7.32 21.45
CA LEU A 152 16.15 7.15 20.04
C LEU A 152 17.08 8.22 19.50
N GLY A 153 16.95 9.48 19.97
CA GLY A 153 17.73 10.60 19.45
C GLY A 153 19.25 10.54 19.74
N ARG A 154 19.70 9.54 20.51
CA ARG A 154 21.12 9.28 20.77
C ARG A 154 21.71 8.18 19.87
N ARG A 155 20.88 7.53 19.05
CA ARG A 155 21.31 6.50 18.11
C ARG A 155 21.88 7.15 16.85
N GLU A 156 22.77 6.46 16.16
CA GLU A 156 23.26 6.92 14.87
C GLU A 156 22.17 6.79 13.79
N VAL A 157 21.42 5.69 13.82
CA VAL A 157 20.33 5.41 12.88
C VAL A 157 19.11 4.85 13.59
N VAL A 158 17.94 5.41 13.26
CA VAL A 158 16.67 4.85 13.70
C VAL A 158 15.84 4.43 12.49
N VAL A 159 15.59 3.12 12.38
CA VAL A 159 14.67 2.59 11.37
C VAL A 159 13.26 2.72 11.89
N VAL A 160 12.48 3.62 11.31
CA VAL A 160 11.07 3.85 11.67
C VAL A 160 10.16 3.19 10.64
N SER A 161 9.14 2.46 11.09
CA SER A 161 8.11 1.88 10.22
C SER A 161 6.73 2.35 10.62
N LEU A 162 5.92 2.75 9.61
CA LEU A 162 4.54 3.19 9.79
C LEU A 162 3.60 2.05 9.42
N HIS A 163 2.75 1.65 10.37
CA HIS A 163 1.81 0.52 10.28
C HIS A 163 0.37 0.97 10.46
N ASP A 164 -0.58 0.08 10.13
CA ASP A 164 -2.02 0.31 10.26
C ASP A 164 -2.46 1.65 9.65
N MET A 165 -1.91 1.97 8.47
CA MET A 165 -2.19 3.22 7.77
C MET A 165 -3.53 3.17 7.04
N SER A 166 -4.25 4.29 7.02
CA SER A 166 -5.45 4.46 6.20
C SER A 166 -5.08 4.63 4.72
N GLN A 167 -5.87 4.03 3.82
CA GLN A 167 -5.73 4.24 2.38
C GLN A 167 -6.26 5.62 1.92
N TYR A 168 -7.02 6.33 2.77
CA TYR A 168 -7.76 7.52 2.38
C TYR A 168 -7.09 8.82 2.81
N ALA A 169 -6.90 9.73 1.84
CA ALA A 169 -6.37 11.07 2.08
C ALA A 169 -7.24 11.91 3.02
N ARG A 170 -8.57 11.71 3.02
CA ARG A 170 -9.52 12.41 3.91
C ARG A 170 -9.28 12.15 5.40
N TYR A 171 -8.62 11.05 5.74
CA TYR A 171 -8.22 10.69 7.11
C TYR A 171 -6.72 10.93 7.34
N ASP A 172 -6.09 11.72 6.49
CA ASP A 172 -4.67 11.99 6.48
C ASP A 172 -3.80 10.72 6.59
N PHE A 173 -4.23 9.66 5.88
CA PHE A 173 -3.61 8.34 5.87
C PHE A 173 -3.49 7.69 7.26
N GLY A 174 -4.30 8.11 8.25
CA GLY A 174 -4.26 7.64 9.64
C GLY A 174 -3.09 8.18 10.45
N LEU A 175 -2.42 9.23 9.97
CA LEU A 175 -1.32 9.89 10.67
C LEU A 175 -1.82 11.04 11.55
N ASN A 176 -1.48 11.01 12.83
CA ASN A 176 -1.80 12.11 13.74
C ASN A 176 -0.77 13.24 13.62
N PRO A 177 -1.18 14.52 13.72
CA PRO A 177 -0.26 15.66 13.71
C PRO A 177 0.84 15.56 14.78
N SER A 178 0.54 15.04 15.97
CA SER A 178 1.49 14.80 17.06
C SER A 178 2.62 13.85 16.63
N THR A 179 2.27 12.76 15.94
CA THR A 179 3.23 11.77 15.42
C THR A 179 4.08 12.33 14.30
N ILE A 180 3.50 13.10 13.39
CA ILE A 180 4.27 13.80 12.34
C ILE A 180 5.28 14.77 12.97
N ALA A 181 4.85 15.56 13.98
CA ALA A 181 5.72 16.48 14.70
C ALA A 181 6.86 15.74 15.45
N PHE A 182 6.54 14.62 16.11
CA PHE A 182 7.53 13.75 16.75
C PHE A 182 8.57 13.23 15.75
N LEU A 183 8.13 12.70 14.60
CA LEU A 183 9.01 12.17 13.57
C LEU A 183 9.96 13.23 13.01
N LYS A 184 9.47 14.45 12.77
CA LYS A 184 10.31 15.58 12.33
C LYS A 184 11.38 15.93 13.39
N LYS A 185 10.99 16.00 14.67
CA LYS A 185 11.95 16.22 15.77
C LYS A 185 12.98 15.10 15.90
N LEU A 186 12.56 13.85 15.70
CA LEU A 186 13.49 12.73 15.73
C LEU A 186 14.49 12.83 14.57
N ASN A 187 14.04 13.19 13.39
CA ASN A 187 14.88 13.36 12.20
C ASN A 187 15.87 14.53 12.30
N GLU A 188 15.60 15.51 13.18
CA GLU A 188 16.55 16.58 13.52
C GLU A 188 17.66 16.12 14.46
N GLN A 189 17.44 15.04 15.24
CA GLN A 189 18.38 14.55 16.26
C GLN A 189 19.24 13.38 15.79
N THR A 190 18.75 12.57 14.89
CA THR A 190 19.40 11.36 14.40
C THR A 190 19.00 11.08 12.96
N THR A 191 19.76 10.21 12.29
CA THR A 191 19.39 9.75 10.96
C THR A 191 18.18 8.81 11.02
N VAL A 192 17.07 9.20 10.40
CA VAL A 192 15.87 8.37 10.31
C VAL A 192 15.76 7.72 8.94
N VAL A 193 15.67 6.38 8.91
CA VAL A 193 15.27 5.62 7.72
C VAL A 193 13.80 5.27 7.87
N LEU A 194 12.94 5.96 7.12
CA LEU A 194 11.50 5.83 7.22
C LEU A 194 10.97 4.79 6.24
N THR A 195 10.27 3.77 6.73
CA THR A 195 9.58 2.77 5.92
C THR A 195 8.07 2.95 6.05
N ILE A 196 7.36 3.08 4.91
CA ILE A 196 5.93 3.36 4.86
C ILE A 196 5.19 2.13 4.33
N PHE A 197 4.43 1.45 5.20
CA PHE A 197 3.52 0.34 4.85
C PHE A 197 2.12 0.87 4.56
N GLY A 198 1.98 1.66 3.49
CA GLY A 198 0.72 2.30 3.16
C GLY A 198 0.74 3.15 1.89
N ASN A 199 -0.24 4.03 1.79
CA ASN A 199 -0.45 4.85 0.60
C ASN A 199 0.72 5.84 0.39
N PRO A 200 1.37 5.87 -0.80
CA PRO A 200 2.52 6.73 -1.09
C PRO A 200 2.21 8.24 -1.03
N TYR A 201 0.94 8.65 -1.16
CA TYR A 201 0.58 10.07 -1.02
C TYR A 201 0.80 10.62 0.39
N SER A 202 1.03 9.75 1.40
CA SER A 202 1.45 10.17 2.75
C SER A 202 2.83 10.82 2.77
N LEU A 203 3.65 10.63 1.73
CA LEU A 203 4.96 11.27 1.54
C LEU A 203 4.93 12.80 1.65
N LYS A 204 3.78 13.45 1.39
CA LYS A 204 3.59 14.90 1.57
C LYS A 204 3.99 15.42 2.97
N HIS A 205 4.03 14.55 3.97
CA HIS A 205 4.40 14.90 5.35
C HIS A 205 5.90 14.75 5.64
N PHE A 206 6.65 14.10 4.75
CA PHE A 206 8.01 13.60 5.00
C PHE A 206 9.04 14.14 4.01
N ASP A 207 8.83 15.35 3.46
CA ASP A 207 9.74 15.94 2.46
C ASP A 207 11.15 16.19 3.02
N SER A 208 11.28 16.41 4.34
CA SER A 208 12.56 16.64 5.01
C SER A 208 13.34 15.37 5.37
N PHE A 209 12.82 14.18 5.02
CA PHE A 209 13.50 12.91 5.33
C PHE A 209 14.39 12.49 4.16
N ASP A 210 15.67 12.26 4.43
CA ASP A 210 16.66 11.90 3.42
C ASP A 210 16.64 10.41 3.03
N HIS A 211 16.02 9.54 3.85
CA HIS A 211 15.96 8.10 3.63
C HIS A 211 14.52 7.61 3.78
N VAL A 212 13.88 7.29 2.67
CA VAL A 212 12.46 6.87 2.66
C VAL A 212 12.26 5.68 1.72
N LEU A 213 11.77 4.59 2.28
CA LEU A 213 11.31 3.38 1.59
C LEU A 213 9.78 3.32 1.62
N VAL A 214 9.14 3.13 0.47
CA VAL A 214 7.70 2.90 0.36
C VAL A 214 7.45 1.44 0.00
N ALA A 215 6.64 0.77 0.81
CA ALA A 215 6.29 -0.64 0.67
C ALA A 215 4.82 -0.87 0.26
N TYR A 216 4.00 0.20 0.16
CA TYR A 216 2.63 0.27 -0.36
C TYR A 216 1.56 -0.48 0.45
N ALA A 217 1.88 -1.61 1.08
CA ALA A 217 0.96 -2.42 1.88
C ALA A 217 1.68 -3.07 3.07
N GLU A 218 0.92 -3.68 3.99
CA GLU A 218 1.42 -4.12 5.30
C GLU A 218 1.45 -5.65 5.47
N GLU A 219 1.28 -6.43 4.41
CA GLU A 219 1.33 -7.89 4.51
C GLU A 219 2.67 -8.40 5.03
N GLU A 220 2.69 -9.53 5.73
CA GLU A 220 3.90 -10.09 6.35
C GLU A 220 5.05 -10.28 5.35
N ALA A 221 4.74 -10.78 4.14
CA ALA A 221 5.75 -10.95 3.09
C ALA A 221 6.35 -9.62 2.61
N ILE A 222 5.56 -8.54 2.63
CA ILE A 222 6.03 -7.19 2.28
C ILE A 222 6.93 -6.65 3.38
N GLN A 223 6.54 -6.81 4.65
CA GLN A 223 7.34 -6.41 5.80
C GLN A 223 8.69 -7.14 5.82
N ASP A 224 8.68 -8.46 5.58
CA ASP A 224 9.88 -9.30 5.50
C ASP A 224 10.84 -8.81 4.40
N LEU A 225 10.32 -8.61 3.17
CA LEU A 225 11.14 -8.18 2.04
C LEU A 225 11.60 -6.72 2.14
N ALA A 226 10.77 -5.82 2.73
CA ALA A 226 11.16 -4.45 2.98
C ALA A 226 12.35 -4.37 3.97
N ALA A 227 12.34 -5.17 5.04
CA ALA A 227 13.46 -5.26 5.95
C ALA A 227 14.73 -5.78 5.26
N GLN A 228 14.61 -6.84 4.44
CA GLN A 228 15.75 -7.37 3.67
C GLN A 228 16.35 -6.28 2.74
N SER A 229 15.51 -5.50 2.07
CA SER A 229 15.98 -4.47 1.12
C SER A 229 16.82 -3.37 1.76
N LEU A 230 16.74 -3.17 3.08
CA LEU A 230 17.59 -2.23 3.81
C LEU A 230 19.03 -2.76 4.03
N PHE A 231 19.25 -4.05 3.80
CA PHE A 231 20.57 -4.69 3.96
C PHE A 231 21.16 -5.21 2.64
N GLY A 232 20.40 -5.16 1.54
CA GLY A 232 20.82 -5.56 0.19
C GLY A 232 20.17 -6.83 -0.33
#